data_5ab0376629e6731aca4b14ea0a6d5dce
#
_entry.id   5ab0376629e6731aca4b14ea0a6d5dce
#
_cell.length_a   1.000
_cell.length_b   1.000
_cell.length_c   1.000
_cell.angle_alpha   90.00
_cell.angle_beta   90.00
_cell.angle_gamma   90.00
#
_symmetry.space_group_name_H-M   'P 1'
#
loop_
_entity.id
_entity.type
_entity.pdbx_description
1 polymer ?
#
loop_
_entity_poly.entity_id
_entity_poly.type
_entity_poly.pdbx_seq_one_letter_code
_entity_poly.pdbx_strand_id
1 'polypeptide(L)'
;MPGPGFRIAALDPVRDGAELRALRAAAGTAVDLADAAAALDALGDHLVARSDDGQAVGAARLGADRRIAALAVLPDWRGRGVGGALLRGLIETAQRRHWPQLELQVPAAALAFCARHGFLPPPGGVAATAEAVPLRRRFDGAVAVEDAAMAIAASIAVLAQARRQVLIHSRMLDPGLLDDPGVVEQLRRFAVAAHAKQVRVLLHDAAAPQRVGARLLGLAQRLPSVFEFREVSDPVDRSDATAYLVDDGGGYYFRGLGHRYDGETDLLGGGRARQLRATFERVWERARPCSELRALGW
;
A
#
# COMPACT_ATOMS: atom_id res chain seq x y z
N MET A 1 18.48 -14.09 -10.85
CA MET A 1 18.46 -13.41 -9.55
C MET A 1 18.51 -14.47 -8.48
N PRO A 2 19.45 -14.45 -7.54
CA PRO A 2 19.40 -15.36 -6.40
C PRO A 2 18.06 -15.15 -5.69
N GLY A 3 17.43 -16.23 -5.20
CA GLY A 3 16.19 -16.16 -4.46
C GLY A 3 16.33 -15.31 -3.20
N PRO A 4 15.24 -14.99 -2.49
CA PRO A 4 15.24 -14.05 -1.36
C PRO A 4 16.09 -14.49 -0.16
N GLY A 5 16.82 -15.60 -0.22
CA GLY A 5 17.65 -16.15 0.86
C GLY A 5 16.84 -16.65 2.07
N PHE A 6 15.52 -16.79 1.92
CA PHE A 6 14.63 -17.34 2.95
C PHE A 6 13.37 -17.95 2.32
N ARG A 7 12.71 -18.85 3.05
CA ARG A 7 11.43 -19.48 2.71
C ARG A 7 10.41 -19.31 3.85
N ILE A 8 9.12 -19.23 3.49
CA ILE A 8 8.02 -19.20 4.46
C ILE A 8 7.49 -20.63 4.64
N ALA A 9 7.26 -21.03 5.89
CA ALA A 9 6.68 -22.29 6.27
C ALA A 9 5.66 -22.13 7.40
N ALA A 10 4.73 -23.07 7.51
CA ALA A 10 3.90 -23.18 8.71
C ALA A 10 4.76 -23.66 9.89
N LEU A 11 4.42 -23.19 11.08
CA LEU A 11 5.09 -23.54 12.32
C LEU A 11 4.06 -24.12 13.30
N ASP A 12 4.40 -25.22 13.96
CA ASP A 12 3.59 -25.78 15.04
C ASP A 12 3.97 -25.10 16.36
N PRO A 13 3.08 -24.28 16.94
CA PRO A 13 3.39 -23.53 18.16
C PRO A 13 3.61 -24.42 19.38
N VAL A 14 3.05 -25.63 19.39
CA VAL A 14 3.23 -26.59 20.50
C VAL A 14 4.62 -27.19 20.45
N ARG A 15 5.04 -27.67 19.28
CA ARG A 15 6.35 -28.31 19.09
C ARG A 15 7.49 -27.29 19.06
N ASP A 16 7.29 -26.17 18.36
CA ASP A 16 8.35 -25.23 18.04
C ASP A 16 8.28 -23.94 18.90
N GLY A 17 7.48 -23.97 19.98
CA GLY A 17 7.20 -22.80 20.83
C GLY A 17 8.43 -22.16 21.48
N ALA A 18 9.46 -22.96 21.82
CA ALA A 18 10.71 -22.42 22.36
C ALA A 18 11.47 -21.57 21.35
N GLU A 19 11.56 -22.03 20.08
CA GLU A 19 12.17 -21.29 18.96
C GLU A 19 11.41 -19.97 18.72
N LEU A 20 10.08 -20.02 18.73
CA LEU A 20 9.22 -18.85 18.51
C LEU A 20 9.44 -17.77 19.59
N ARG A 21 9.55 -18.17 20.88
CA ARG A 21 9.84 -17.24 21.97
C ARG A 21 11.23 -16.62 21.84
N ALA A 22 12.24 -17.42 21.55
CA ALA A 22 13.60 -16.95 21.36
C ALA A 22 13.69 -15.94 20.18
N LEU A 23 13.04 -16.23 19.08
CA LEU A 23 12.96 -15.33 17.93
C LEU A 23 12.27 -13.99 18.29
N ARG A 24 11.15 -14.03 18.97
CA ARG A 24 10.42 -12.81 19.39
C ARG A 24 11.24 -11.95 20.32
N ALA A 25 11.93 -12.56 21.28
CA ALA A 25 12.83 -11.86 22.20
C ALA A 25 13.99 -11.19 21.43
N ALA A 26 14.66 -11.92 20.54
CA ALA A 26 15.75 -11.40 19.71
C ALA A 26 15.30 -10.30 18.73
N ALA A 27 14.04 -10.34 18.28
CA ALA A 27 13.47 -9.31 17.42
C ALA A 27 13.03 -8.05 18.19
N GLY A 28 13.11 -8.02 19.53
CA GLY A 28 12.66 -6.90 20.36
C GLY A 28 11.14 -6.76 20.43
N THR A 29 10.40 -7.84 20.16
CA THR A 29 8.93 -7.91 20.23
C THR A 29 8.46 -8.74 21.41
N ALA A 30 9.21 -8.78 22.49
CA ALA A 30 8.83 -9.49 23.72
C ALA A 30 7.55 -8.84 24.27
N VAL A 31 6.43 -9.53 24.09
CA VAL A 31 5.19 -9.22 24.79
C VAL A 31 5.22 -10.03 26.08
N ASP A 32 5.23 -9.34 27.18
CA ASP A 32 5.22 -9.90 28.54
C ASP A 32 3.81 -10.42 28.87
N LEU A 33 3.43 -11.53 28.24
CA LEU A 33 2.14 -12.20 28.45
C LEU A 33 2.37 -13.73 28.43
N ALA A 34 3.13 -14.22 29.39
CA ALA A 34 3.63 -15.61 29.37
C ALA A 34 2.51 -16.67 29.24
N ASP A 35 1.39 -16.53 29.97
CA ASP A 35 0.35 -17.56 29.96
C ASP A 35 -0.79 -17.30 28.97
N ALA A 36 -1.27 -16.06 28.83
CA ALA A 36 -2.31 -15.71 27.88
C ALA A 36 -1.81 -15.77 26.42
N ALA A 37 -0.54 -15.45 26.17
CA ALA A 37 0.07 -15.58 24.86
C ALA A 37 0.23 -17.04 24.44
N ALA A 38 0.59 -17.94 25.35
CA ALA A 38 0.74 -19.36 25.04
C ALA A 38 -0.60 -20.03 24.68
N ALA A 39 -1.68 -19.70 25.39
CA ALA A 39 -3.02 -20.18 25.07
C ALA A 39 -3.53 -19.66 23.72
N LEU A 40 -3.28 -18.39 23.41
CA LEU A 40 -3.61 -17.79 22.12
C LEU A 40 -2.72 -18.31 20.98
N ASP A 41 -1.46 -18.63 21.27
CA ASP A 41 -0.54 -19.22 20.30
C ASP A 41 -1.03 -20.60 19.87
N ALA A 42 -1.54 -21.44 20.79
CA ALA A 42 -2.05 -22.76 20.47
C ALA A 42 -3.27 -22.76 19.53
N LEU A 43 -4.02 -21.64 19.46
CA LEU A 43 -5.24 -21.51 18.67
C LEU A 43 -5.04 -20.78 17.32
N GLY A 44 -3.84 -20.31 17.03
CA GLY A 44 -3.53 -19.50 15.85
C GLY A 44 -2.74 -20.25 14.78
N ASP A 45 -2.78 -19.73 13.54
CA ASP A 45 -1.85 -20.16 12.50
C ASP A 45 -0.53 -19.40 12.66
N HIS A 46 0.56 -20.11 12.65
CA HIS A 46 1.89 -19.51 12.70
C HIS A 46 2.62 -19.70 11.40
N LEU A 47 3.24 -18.64 10.93
CA LEU A 47 4.21 -18.68 9.84
C LEU A 47 5.59 -18.32 10.35
N VAL A 48 6.59 -19.03 9.88
CA VAL A 48 8.00 -18.76 10.12
C VAL A 48 8.72 -18.52 8.81
N ALA A 49 9.60 -17.53 8.78
CA ALA A 49 10.58 -17.36 7.73
C ALA A 49 11.88 -18.03 8.15
N ARG A 50 12.37 -18.95 7.35
CA ARG A 50 13.65 -19.64 7.58
C ARG A 50 14.64 -19.27 6.49
N SER A 51 15.84 -18.92 6.88
CA SER A 51 16.98 -18.71 5.99
C SER A 51 17.39 -20.03 5.30
N ASP A 52 18.26 -19.95 4.33
CA ASP A 52 18.72 -21.11 3.56
C ASP A 52 19.47 -22.13 4.42
N ASP A 53 20.08 -21.70 5.52
CA ASP A 53 20.72 -22.55 6.55
C ASP A 53 19.73 -23.09 7.60
N GLY A 54 18.43 -22.79 7.47
CA GLY A 54 17.37 -23.28 8.31
C GLY A 54 17.04 -22.47 9.56
N GLN A 55 17.80 -21.38 9.85
CA GLN A 55 17.56 -20.52 10.99
C GLN A 55 16.20 -19.80 10.86
N ALA A 56 15.42 -19.71 11.95
CA ALA A 56 14.24 -18.87 12.00
C ALA A 56 14.63 -17.39 12.08
N VAL A 57 14.23 -16.61 11.08
CA VAL A 57 14.61 -15.19 10.92
C VAL A 57 13.44 -14.23 11.02
N GLY A 58 12.23 -14.75 11.05
CA GLY A 58 11.00 -13.98 11.28
C GLY A 58 9.82 -14.90 11.54
N ALA A 59 8.81 -14.41 12.23
CA ALA A 59 7.57 -15.12 12.48
C ALA A 59 6.38 -14.17 12.57
N ALA A 60 5.18 -14.70 12.32
CA ALA A 60 3.93 -13.99 12.50
C ALA A 60 2.82 -14.97 12.89
N ARG A 61 1.80 -14.49 13.61
CA ARG A 61 0.62 -15.25 14.02
C ARG A 61 -0.66 -14.65 13.45
N LEU A 62 -1.55 -15.51 13.03
CA LEU A 62 -2.93 -15.19 12.69
C LEU A 62 -3.88 -15.86 13.68
N GLY A 63 -4.50 -15.08 14.55
CA GLY A 63 -5.46 -15.56 15.54
C GLY A 63 -6.81 -15.94 14.91
N ALA A 64 -7.56 -16.81 15.60
CA ALA A 64 -8.94 -17.14 15.22
C ALA A 64 -9.89 -15.93 15.29
N ASP A 65 -9.51 -14.90 16.06
CA ASP A 65 -10.16 -13.59 16.15
C ASP A 65 -9.91 -12.68 14.95
N ARG A 66 -9.25 -13.19 13.89
CA ARG A 66 -8.86 -12.47 12.66
C ARG A 66 -7.82 -11.37 12.89
N ARG A 67 -7.08 -11.43 14.00
CA ARG A 67 -6.00 -10.49 14.29
C ARG A 67 -4.65 -11.09 13.93
N ILE A 68 -3.85 -10.27 13.26
CA ILE A 68 -2.43 -10.55 13.06
C ILE A 68 -1.70 -10.02 14.29
N ALA A 69 -0.92 -10.88 14.90
CA ALA A 69 -0.11 -10.53 16.05
C ALA A 69 1.32 -11.08 15.92
N ALA A 70 2.20 -10.60 16.78
CA ALA A 70 3.56 -11.11 16.90
C ALA A 70 4.34 -11.17 15.58
N LEU A 71 4.12 -10.19 14.67
CA LEU A 71 4.95 -10.04 13.47
C LEU A 71 6.34 -9.56 13.89
N ALA A 72 7.29 -10.46 13.85
CA ALA A 72 8.65 -10.26 14.30
C ALA A 72 9.64 -10.62 13.19
N VAL A 73 10.69 -9.80 13.02
CA VAL A 73 11.80 -10.07 12.08
C VAL A 73 13.09 -9.68 12.77
N LEU A 74 14.08 -10.58 12.75
CA LEU A 74 15.41 -10.31 13.31
C LEU A 74 16.02 -9.04 12.68
N PRO A 75 16.75 -8.22 13.46
CA PRO A 75 17.31 -6.96 12.99
C PRO A 75 18.09 -7.10 11.65
N ASP A 76 18.97 -8.09 11.55
CA ASP A 76 19.82 -8.31 10.37
C ASP A 76 19.03 -8.76 9.12
N TRP A 77 17.77 -9.15 9.29
CA TRP A 77 16.87 -9.58 8.23
C TRP A 77 15.80 -8.54 7.86
N ARG A 78 15.81 -7.40 8.55
CA ARG A 78 14.93 -6.28 8.19
C ARG A 78 15.35 -5.68 6.84
N GLY A 79 14.37 -5.12 6.13
CA GLY A 79 14.62 -4.56 4.78
C GLY A 79 14.77 -5.60 3.66
N ARG A 80 14.90 -6.88 3.98
CA ARG A 80 15.07 -7.98 2.99
C ARG A 80 13.74 -8.60 2.52
N GLY A 81 12.60 -8.03 2.89
CA GLY A 81 11.26 -8.51 2.45
C GLY A 81 10.62 -9.59 3.32
N VAL A 82 11.28 -10.06 4.39
CA VAL A 82 10.79 -11.13 5.29
C VAL A 82 9.42 -10.79 5.88
N GLY A 83 9.28 -9.61 6.49
CA GLY A 83 8.00 -9.19 7.09
C GLY A 83 6.87 -9.09 6.07
N GLY A 84 7.17 -8.63 4.85
CA GLY A 84 6.20 -8.58 3.76
C GLY A 84 5.77 -9.96 3.28
N ALA A 85 6.68 -10.94 3.24
CA ALA A 85 6.38 -12.31 2.87
C ALA A 85 5.50 -13.01 3.92
N LEU A 86 5.82 -12.83 5.21
CA LEU A 86 4.99 -13.32 6.32
C LEU A 86 3.58 -12.74 6.27
N LEU A 87 3.46 -11.42 6.10
CA LEU A 87 2.17 -10.74 6.05
C LEU A 87 1.32 -11.20 4.86
N ARG A 88 1.92 -11.38 3.68
CA ARG A 88 1.22 -11.95 2.52
C ARG A 88 0.72 -13.37 2.78
N GLY A 89 1.52 -14.23 3.37
CA GLY A 89 1.10 -15.60 3.70
C GLY A 89 -0.09 -15.64 4.66
N LEU A 90 -0.15 -14.74 5.66
CA LEU A 90 -1.29 -14.63 6.56
C LEU A 90 -2.54 -14.06 5.85
N ILE A 91 -2.37 -13.08 4.95
CA ILE A 91 -3.45 -12.55 4.12
C ILE A 91 -4.03 -13.66 3.23
N GLU A 92 -3.20 -14.43 2.56
CA GLU A 92 -3.63 -15.57 1.73
C GLU A 92 -4.37 -16.63 2.57
N THR A 93 -3.93 -16.88 3.80
CA THR A 93 -4.62 -17.79 4.72
C THR A 93 -6.02 -17.28 5.07
N ALA A 94 -6.17 -16.00 5.36
CA ALA A 94 -7.46 -15.39 5.63
C ALA A 94 -8.40 -15.43 4.43
N GLN A 95 -7.87 -15.17 3.23
CA GLN A 95 -8.64 -15.25 1.97
C GLN A 95 -9.13 -16.68 1.69
N ARG A 96 -8.28 -17.70 1.89
CA ARG A 96 -8.70 -19.11 1.76
C ARG A 96 -9.79 -19.49 2.74
N ARG A 97 -9.85 -18.84 3.92
CA ARG A 97 -10.91 -19.01 4.92
C ARG A 97 -12.15 -18.17 4.67
N HIS A 98 -12.16 -17.41 3.58
CA HIS A 98 -13.26 -16.47 3.25
C HIS A 98 -13.56 -15.49 4.39
N TRP A 99 -12.53 -15.06 5.12
CA TRP A 99 -12.71 -14.04 6.15
C TRP A 99 -12.96 -12.67 5.50
N PRO A 100 -13.89 -11.87 6.01
CA PRO A 100 -14.22 -10.58 5.40
C PRO A 100 -13.15 -9.52 5.64
N GLN A 101 -12.36 -9.68 6.71
CA GLN A 101 -11.32 -8.70 7.09
C GLN A 101 -10.24 -9.30 7.97
N LEU A 102 -9.12 -8.58 8.06
CA LEU A 102 -8.04 -8.76 9.03
C LEU A 102 -7.79 -7.47 9.79
N GLU A 103 -7.34 -7.61 11.04
CA GLU A 103 -6.94 -6.51 11.90
C GLU A 103 -5.51 -6.72 12.41
N LEU A 104 -4.80 -5.61 12.64
CA LEU A 104 -3.51 -5.63 13.33
C LEU A 104 -3.27 -4.29 14.04
N GLN A 105 -2.38 -4.30 15.02
CA GLN A 105 -1.92 -3.09 15.70
C GLN A 105 -0.43 -2.93 15.46
N VAL A 106 -0.01 -1.71 15.10
CA VAL A 106 1.39 -1.42 14.77
C VAL A 106 1.81 -0.06 15.30
N PRO A 107 3.09 0.15 15.59
CA PRO A 107 3.60 1.49 15.85
C PRO A 107 3.47 2.37 14.59
N ALA A 108 3.36 3.68 14.78
CA ALA A 108 3.19 4.65 13.69
C ALA A 108 4.26 4.51 12.59
N ALA A 109 5.49 4.18 12.95
CA ALA A 109 6.58 3.95 11.99
C ALA A 109 6.32 2.80 10.99
N ALA A 110 5.41 1.87 11.31
CA ALA A 110 5.06 0.75 10.44
C ALA A 110 3.85 1.02 9.52
N LEU A 111 3.19 2.17 9.63
CA LEU A 111 1.98 2.50 8.85
C LEU A 111 2.20 2.35 7.34
N ALA A 112 3.24 2.97 6.78
CA ALA A 112 3.53 2.88 5.36
C ALA A 112 3.88 1.44 4.90
N PHE A 113 4.48 0.62 5.77
CA PHE A 113 4.68 -0.80 5.51
C PHE A 113 3.35 -1.55 5.42
N CYS A 114 2.46 -1.37 6.39
CA CYS A 114 1.16 -2.04 6.43
C CYS A 114 0.22 -1.56 5.31
N ALA A 115 0.24 -0.26 4.99
CA ALA A 115 -0.52 0.30 3.88
C ALA A 115 -0.18 -0.36 2.54
N ARG A 116 1.10 -0.65 2.27
CA ARG A 116 1.51 -1.42 1.07
C ARG A 116 0.89 -2.81 0.97
N HIS A 117 0.43 -3.35 2.10
CA HIS A 117 -0.30 -4.62 2.17
C HIS A 117 -1.82 -4.42 2.31
N GLY A 118 -2.32 -3.22 2.03
CA GLY A 118 -3.76 -2.90 2.01
C GLY A 118 -4.41 -2.72 3.38
N PHE A 119 -3.63 -2.52 4.43
CA PHE A 119 -4.16 -2.19 5.75
C PHE A 119 -4.35 -0.68 5.87
N LEU A 120 -5.55 -0.25 6.21
CA LEU A 120 -5.93 1.14 6.37
C LEU A 120 -6.15 1.47 7.85
N PRO A 121 -5.84 2.70 8.30
CA PRO A 121 -6.21 3.18 9.63
C PRO A 121 -7.74 3.32 9.74
N PRO A 122 -8.29 3.40 10.97
CA PRO A 122 -9.70 3.69 11.17
C PRO A 122 -10.02 5.14 10.75
N PRO A 123 -11.29 5.41 10.42
CA PRO A 123 -11.78 6.77 10.24
C PRO A 123 -11.51 7.67 11.46
N GLY A 124 -11.29 8.97 11.22
CA GLY A 124 -10.99 9.95 12.29
C GLY A 124 -9.52 10.07 12.62
N GLY A 125 -8.66 9.36 11.88
CA GLY A 125 -7.20 9.45 12.02
C GLY A 125 -6.65 8.71 13.23
N VAL A 126 -5.33 8.84 13.40
CA VAL A 126 -4.59 8.24 14.51
C VAL A 126 -4.09 9.35 15.42
N ALA A 127 -4.37 9.27 16.70
CA ALA A 127 -3.79 10.21 17.65
C ALA A 127 -2.25 10.16 17.55
N ALA A 128 -1.62 11.33 17.44
CA ALA A 128 -0.15 11.43 17.32
C ALA A 128 0.60 10.80 18.51
N THR A 129 -0.09 10.60 19.64
CA THR A 129 0.43 9.99 20.87
C THR A 129 0.12 8.50 20.99
N ALA A 130 -0.52 7.87 20.00
CA ALA A 130 -0.87 6.46 20.08
C ALA A 130 0.39 5.58 19.99
N GLU A 131 0.68 4.80 21.03
CA GLU A 131 1.76 3.81 21.03
C GLU A 131 1.54 2.73 19.95
N ALA A 132 0.28 2.39 19.69
CA ALA A 132 -0.11 1.43 18.67
C ALA A 132 -1.34 1.92 17.89
N VAL A 133 -1.26 1.79 16.58
CA VAL A 133 -2.31 2.19 15.64
C VAL A 133 -3.05 0.94 15.20
N PRO A 134 -4.38 0.86 15.43
CA PRO A 134 -5.19 -0.21 14.86
C PRO A 134 -5.31 -0.03 13.36
N LEU A 135 -5.10 -1.09 12.61
CA LEU A 135 -5.26 -1.11 11.16
C LEU A 135 -6.20 -2.23 10.76
N ARG A 136 -6.91 -2.04 9.66
CA ARG A 136 -7.84 -3.02 9.10
C ARG A 136 -7.62 -3.19 7.60
N ARG A 137 -7.67 -4.44 7.14
CA ARG A 137 -7.74 -4.77 5.72
C ARG A 137 -9.04 -5.52 5.45
N ARG A 138 -9.87 -5.03 4.57
CA ARG A 138 -11.09 -5.70 4.10
C ARG A 138 -10.83 -6.47 2.80
N PHE A 139 -11.61 -7.54 2.59
CA PHE A 139 -11.58 -8.39 1.38
C PHE A 139 -12.92 -8.38 0.62
N ASP A 140 -13.93 -7.73 1.18
CA ASP A 140 -15.30 -7.67 0.68
C ASP A 140 -15.70 -6.23 0.36
N GLY A 141 -15.60 -5.84 -0.90
CA GLY A 141 -16.09 -4.56 -1.40
C GLY A 141 -15.28 -3.32 -1.01
N ALA A 142 -15.77 -2.17 -1.43
CA ALA A 142 -15.12 -0.90 -1.22
C ALA A 142 -15.12 -0.47 0.25
N VAL A 143 -14.07 0.22 0.65
CA VAL A 143 -13.89 0.83 1.96
C VAL A 143 -14.06 2.33 1.83
N ALA A 144 -14.89 2.95 2.66
CA ALA A 144 -14.98 4.39 2.74
C ALA A 144 -13.65 4.98 3.21
N VAL A 145 -13.22 6.05 2.57
CA VAL A 145 -12.06 6.87 2.94
C VAL A 145 -12.61 8.19 3.43
N GLU A 146 -12.28 8.59 4.66
CA GLU A 146 -12.91 9.74 5.31
C GLU A 146 -11.94 10.88 5.61
N ASP A 147 -10.64 10.59 5.66
CA ASP A 147 -9.63 11.58 6.03
C ASP A 147 -8.32 11.43 5.23
N ALA A 148 -7.38 12.35 5.45
CA ALA A 148 -6.09 12.38 4.79
C ALA A 148 -5.23 11.15 5.07
N ALA A 149 -5.25 10.62 6.31
CA ALA A 149 -4.44 9.46 6.68
C ALA A 149 -4.92 8.19 5.95
N MET A 150 -6.24 7.99 5.88
CA MET A 150 -6.84 6.93 5.09
C MET A 150 -6.58 7.09 3.60
N ALA A 151 -6.67 8.32 3.05
CA ALA A 151 -6.41 8.63 1.65
C ALA A 151 -4.96 8.31 1.25
N ILE A 152 -3.99 8.68 2.08
CA ILE A 152 -2.58 8.36 1.90
C ILE A 152 -2.38 6.84 1.93
N ALA A 153 -2.95 6.15 2.93
CA ALA A 153 -2.84 4.70 3.06
C ALA A 153 -3.50 3.96 1.87
N ALA A 154 -4.67 4.41 1.41
CA ALA A 154 -5.36 3.89 0.23
C ALA A 154 -4.52 4.08 -1.04
N SER A 155 -3.95 5.27 -1.24
CA SER A 155 -3.07 5.55 -2.38
C SER A 155 -1.84 4.64 -2.36
N ILE A 156 -1.17 4.48 -1.22
CA ILE A 156 -0.04 3.56 -1.06
C ILE A 156 -0.45 2.12 -1.38
N ALA A 157 -1.62 1.68 -0.91
CA ALA A 157 -2.10 0.32 -1.13
C ALA A 157 -2.36 0.02 -2.62
N VAL A 158 -3.04 0.92 -3.32
CA VAL A 158 -3.29 0.80 -4.77
C VAL A 158 -1.98 0.81 -5.56
N LEU A 159 -1.07 1.75 -5.26
CA LEU A 159 0.24 1.81 -5.92
C LEU A 159 1.11 0.58 -5.66
N ALA A 160 0.99 -0.04 -4.48
CA ALA A 160 1.81 -1.19 -4.09
C ALA A 160 1.47 -2.46 -4.87
N GLN A 161 0.25 -2.61 -5.35
CA GLN A 161 -0.16 -3.77 -6.14
C GLN A 161 -0.01 -3.56 -7.66
N ALA A 162 0.21 -2.32 -8.10
CA ALA A 162 0.42 -2.00 -9.52
C ALA A 162 1.61 -2.78 -10.09
N ARG A 163 1.42 -3.36 -11.28
CA ARG A 163 2.44 -4.19 -11.95
C ARG A 163 3.09 -3.48 -13.13
N ARG A 164 2.30 -2.86 -14.00
CA ARG A 164 2.78 -2.22 -15.24
C ARG A 164 2.27 -0.81 -15.44
N GLN A 165 1.05 -0.50 -14.98
CA GLN A 165 0.40 0.76 -15.26
C GLN A 165 -0.29 1.34 -14.04
N VAL A 166 -0.15 2.65 -13.86
CA VAL A 166 -0.88 3.49 -12.91
C VAL A 166 -1.52 4.62 -13.68
N LEU A 167 -2.81 4.87 -13.45
CA LEU A 167 -3.56 5.99 -13.99
C LEU A 167 -3.96 6.93 -12.86
N ILE A 168 -3.68 8.21 -13.01
CA ILE A 168 -3.97 9.27 -12.05
C ILE A 168 -4.78 10.35 -12.73
N HIS A 169 -6.00 10.58 -12.27
CA HIS A 169 -6.82 11.73 -12.64
C HIS A 169 -6.88 12.70 -11.45
N SER A 170 -6.35 13.88 -11.59
CA SER A 170 -6.21 14.86 -10.54
C SER A 170 -6.38 16.28 -11.08
N ARG A 171 -6.86 17.20 -10.23
CA ARG A 171 -6.96 18.59 -10.65
C ARG A 171 -5.60 19.28 -10.75
N MET A 172 -4.71 19.06 -9.75
CA MET A 172 -3.44 19.79 -9.64
C MET A 172 -2.33 18.99 -8.94
N LEU A 173 -2.31 17.65 -9.06
CA LEU A 173 -1.45 16.73 -8.30
C LEU A 173 -1.71 16.71 -6.79
N ASP A 174 -2.91 17.08 -6.36
CA ASP A 174 -3.45 16.92 -5.01
C ASP A 174 -2.40 17.12 -3.90
N PRO A 175 -2.04 18.39 -3.58
CA PRO A 175 -1.11 18.69 -2.49
C PRO A 175 -1.57 18.07 -1.16
N GLY A 176 -0.61 17.49 -0.41
CA GLY A 176 -0.90 16.76 0.82
C GLY A 176 -1.31 15.29 0.62
N LEU A 177 -1.50 14.85 -0.63
CA LEU A 177 -1.79 13.45 -0.96
C LEU A 177 -0.73 12.86 -1.90
N LEU A 178 -0.67 13.32 -3.15
CA LEU A 178 0.26 12.77 -4.15
C LEU A 178 1.70 13.25 -3.95
N ASP A 179 1.94 14.28 -3.15
CA ASP A 179 3.27 14.72 -2.69
C ASP A 179 3.63 14.23 -1.28
N ASP A 180 2.77 13.42 -0.63
CA ASP A 180 3.11 12.74 0.62
C ASP A 180 4.35 11.86 0.43
N PRO A 181 5.32 11.90 1.36
CA PRO A 181 6.56 11.14 1.23
C PRO A 181 6.36 9.63 1.01
N GLY A 182 5.37 9.01 1.65
CA GLY A 182 5.05 7.58 1.51
C GLY A 182 4.47 7.26 0.14
N VAL A 183 3.60 8.11 -0.39
CA VAL A 183 3.01 7.97 -1.74
C VAL A 183 4.08 8.17 -2.80
N VAL A 184 4.91 9.21 -2.69
CA VAL A 184 6.02 9.47 -3.63
C VAL A 184 7.05 8.33 -3.61
N GLU A 185 7.40 7.80 -2.44
CA GLU A 185 8.30 6.66 -2.32
C GLU A 185 7.69 5.41 -2.96
N GLN A 186 6.38 5.18 -2.83
CA GLN A 186 5.73 4.04 -3.47
C GLN A 186 5.69 4.18 -5.00
N LEU A 187 5.43 5.38 -5.53
CA LEU A 187 5.55 5.68 -6.96
C LEU A 187 6.99 5.49 -7.45
N ARG A 188 7.99 5.92 -6.69
CA ARG A 188 9.40 5.69 -7.02
C ARG A 188 9.72 4.19 -7.10
N ARG A 189 9.28 3.39 -6.11
CA ARG A 189 9.46 1.94 -6.12
C ARG A 189 8.81 1.28 -7.33
N PHE A 190 7.60 1.69 -7.65
CA PHE A 190 6.91 1.23 -8.85
C PHE A 190 7.72 1.58 -10.12
N ALA A 191 8.14 2.84 -10.26
CA ALA A 191 8.79 3.35 -11.46
C ALA A 191 10.17 2.72 -11.74
N VAL A 192 10.94 2.34 -10.68
CA VAL A 192 12.27 1.74 -10.82
C VAL A 192 12.25 0.21 -10.81
N ALA A 193 11.10 -0.42 -10.59
CA ALA A 193 10.98 -1.88 -10.60
C ALA A 193 11.26 -2.46 -12.00
N ALA A 194 11.73 -3.70 -12.05
CA ALA A 194 11.96 -4.42 -13.31
C ALA A 194 10.71 -4.42 -14.21
N HIS A 195 10.93 -4.44 -15.54
CA HIS A 195 9.92 -4.35 -16.60
C HIS A 195 9.43 -2.94 -16.91
N ALA A 196 8.86 -2.77 -18.11
CA ALA A 196 8.29 -1.49 -18.54
C ALA A 196 7.17 -1.02 -17.61
N LYS A 197 7.28 0.21 -17.13
CA LYS A 197 6.32 0.86 -16.24
C LYS A 197 5.76 2.11 -16.92
N GLN A 198 4.51 2.43 -16.60
CA GLN A 198 3.85 3.61 -17.11
C GLN A 198 2.99 4.24 -16.01
N VAL A 199 3.19 5.53 -15.78
CA VAL A 199 2.33 6.38 -14.96
C VAL A 199 1.77 7.47 -15.87
N ARG A 200 0.46 7.42 -16.12
CA ARG A 200 -0.26 8.43 -16.88
C ARG A 200 -1.02 9.34 -15.94
N VAL A 201 -0.84 10.63 -16.11
CA VAL A 201 -1.45 11.63 -15.25
C VAL A 201 -2.27 12.62 -16.08
N LEU A 202 -3.57 12.69 -15.83
CA LEU A 202 -4.47 13.72 -16.32
C LEU A 202 -4.58 14.84 -15.31
N LEU A 203 -4.38 16.08 -15.76
CA LEU A 203 -4.46 17.30 -14.95
C LEU A 203 -5.49 18.26 -15.52
N HIS A 204 -6.23 18.96 -14.65
CA HIS A 204 -7.09 20.07 -15.07
C HIS A 204 -6.34 21.40 -15.09
N ASP A 205 -5.31 21.57 -14.24
CA ASP A 205 -4.41 22.72 -14.24
C ASP A 205 -2.96 22.22 -14.25
N ALA A 206 -2.35 22.21 -15.44
CA ALA A 206 -0.98 21.76 -15.63
C ALA A 206 0.07 22.72 -15.05
N ALA A 207 -0.28 23.99 -14.80
CA ALA A 207 0.63 24.98 -14.22
C ALA A 207 0.69 24.91 -12.67
N ALA A 208 -0.34 24.36 -12.03
CA ALA A 208 -0.40 24.29 -10.56
C ALA A 208 0.75 23.49 -9.93
N PRO A 209 1.18 22.31 -10.43
CA PRO A 209 2.27 21.53 -9.86
C PRO A 209 3.60 22.29 -9.77
N GLN A 210 3.89 23.13 -10.76
CA GLN A 210 5.11 23.95 -10.78
C GLN A 210 5.07 25.06 -9.73
N ARG A 211 3.90 25.70 -9.52
CA ARG A 211 3.72 26.75 -8.51
C ARG A 211 3.85 26.24 -7.09
N VAL A 212 3.44 24.99 -6.85
CA VAL A 212 3.44 24.39 -5.50
C VAL A 212 4.74 23.62 -5.20
N GLY A 213 5.60 23.38 -6.22
CA GLY A 213 6.84 22.63 -6.03
C GLY A 213 6.60 21.16 -5.68
N ALA A 214 5.63 20.52 -6.32
CA ALA A 214 5.20 19.17 -6.01
C ALA A 214 6.34 18.14 -6.11
N ARG A 215 6.56 17.37 -5.04
CA ARG A 215 7.59 16.30 -4.97
C ARG A 215 7.43 15.26 -6.08
N LEU A 216 6.17 14.94 -6.42
CA LEU A 216 5.87 14.03 -7.51
C LEU A 216 6.41 14.55 -8.85
N LEU A 217 6.31 15.85 -9.11
CA LEU A 217 6.87 16.44 -10.32
C LEU A 217 8.40 16.26 -10.39
N GLY A 218 9.10 16.47 -9.28
CA GLY A 218 10.54 16.22 -9.20
C GLY A 218 10.92 14.75 -9.43
N LEU A 219 10.10 13.79 -8.99
CA LEU A 219 10.28 12.38 -9.32
C LEU A 219 10.06 12.11 -10.81
N ALA A 220 8.98 12.63 -11.38
CA ALA A 220 8.61 12.43 -12.77
C ALA A 220 9.67 13.02 -13.75
N GLN A 221 10.24 14.18 -13.42
CA GLN A 221 11.31 14.79 -14.19
C GLN A 221 12.59 13.96 -14.23
N ARG A 222 12.87 13.19 -13.16
CA ARG A 222 14.01 12.26 -13.12
C ARG A 222 13.75 10.94 -13.86
N LEU A 223 12.47 10.61 -14.13
CA LEU A 223 12.06 9.36 -14.77
C LEU A 223 11.09 9.64 -15.96
N PRO A 224 11.49 10.47 -16.94
CA PRO A 224 10.60 10.97 -17.98
C PRO A 224 10.08 9.89 -18.92
N SER A 225 10.72 8.74 -18.98
CA SER A 225 10.27 7.57 -19.75
C SER A 225 9.12 6.80 -19.09
N VAL A 226 8.88 7.03 -17.80
CA VAL A 226 7.83 6.34 -17.03
C VAL A 226 6.60 7.21 -16.88
N PHE A 227 6.78 8.54 -16.69
CA PHE A 227 5.70 9.47 -16.42
C PHE A 227 5.28 10.24 -17.67
N GLU A 228 3.98 10.26 -17.94
CA GLU A 228 3.38 11.06 -19.00
C GLU A 228 2.24 11.91 -18.43
N PHE A 229 2.26 13.22 -18.73
CA PHE A 229 1.26 14.16 -18.27
C PHE A 229 0.47 14.71 -19.46
N ARG A 230 -0.84 14.79 -19.30
CA ARG A 230 -1.72 15.51 -20.23
C ARG A 230 -2.67 16.43 -19.46
N GLU A 231 -2.97 17.57 -20.08
CA GLU A 231 -3.96 18.51 -19.57
C GLU A 231 -5.31 18.25 -20.22
N VAL A 232 -6.34 18.15 -19.39
CA VAL A 232 -7.73 18.03 -19.83
C VAL A 232 -8.13 19.33 -20.53
N SER A 233 -8.37 19.29 -21.83
CA SER A 233 -8.67 20.46 -22.66
C SER A 233 -10.15 20.63 -23.00
N ASP A 234 -10.88 19.53 -23.13
CA ASP A 234 -12.30 19.54 -23.47
C ASP A 234 -13.14 20.14 -22.31
N PRO A 235 -14.01 21.13 -22.57
CA PRO A 235 -14.83 21.79 -21.54
C PRO A 235 -15.76 20.82 -20.76
N VAL A 236 -16.26 19.77 -21.44
CA VAL A 236 -17.12 18.77 -20.79
C VAL A 236 -16.31 17.94 -19.79
N ASP A 237 -15.12 17.49 -20.21
CA ASP A 237 -14.23 16.71 -19.34
C ASP A 237 -13.67 17.58 -18.19
N ARG A 238 -13.47 18.90 -18.44
CA ARG A 238 -13.04 19.84 -17.38
C ARG A 238 -14.09 20.08 -16.31
N SER A 239 -15.36 19.85 -16.60
CA SER A 239 -16.45 19.96 -15.61
C SER A 239 -16.46 18.79 -14.62
N ASP A 240 -15.75 17.70 -14.91
CA ASP A 240 -15.63 16.56 -13.99
C ASP A 240 -14.85 16.99 -12.74
N ALA A 241 -15.54 16.93 -11.59
CA ALA A 241 -14.96 17.29 -10.29
C ALA A 241 -14.23 16.13 -9.63
N THR A 242 -14.29 14.93 -10.19
CA THR A 242 -13.73 13.72 -9.60
C THR A 242 -12.21 13.68 -9.65
N ALA A 243 -11.61 12.90 -8.76
CA ALA A 243 -10.22 12.52 -8.84
C ALA A 243 -10.07 11.05 -8.46
N TYR A 244 -9.11 10.35 -9.08
CA TYR A 244 -8.91 8.94 -8.79
C TYR A 244 -7.52 8.45 -9.17
N LEU A 245 -7.15 7.36 -8.52
CA LEU A 245 -5.97 6.57 -8.76
C LEU A 245 -6.42 5.14 -9.08
N VAL A 246 -5.93 4.56 -10.18
CA VAL A 246 -6.27 3.18 -10.59
C VAL A 246 -5.01 2.44 -11.00
N ASP A 247 -4.87 1.19 -10.58
CA ASP A 247 -3.81 0.30 -11.01
C ASP A 247 -4.28 -0.72 -12.06
N ASP A 248 -3.35 -1.48 -12.61
CA ASP A 248 -3.62 -2.55 -13.58
C ASP A 248 -4.02 -3.88 -12.92
N GLY A 249 -4.01 -3.98 -11.59
CA GLY A 249 -4.48 -5.12 -10.81
C GLY A 249 -5.96 -5.08 -10.45
N GLY A 250 -6.63 -3.95 -10.70
CA GLY A 250 -8.06 -3.75 -10.40
C GLY A 250 -8.32 -3.00 -9.10
N GLY A 251 -7.29 -2.45 -8.48
CA GLY A 251 -7.40 -1.56 -7.34
C GLY A 251 -7.67 -0.12 -7.76
N TYR A 252 -8.39 0.60 -6.91
CA TYR A 252 -8.63 2.02 -7.10
C TYR A 252 -8.81 2.77 -5.79
N TYR A 253 -8.56 4.08 -5.83
CA TYR A 253 -9.03 5.06 -4.87
C TYR A 253 -9.75 6.17 -5.65
N PHE A 254 -11.02 6.38 -5.37
CA PHE A 254 -11.91 7.32 -6.04
C PHE A 254 -12.45 8.37 -5.08
N ARG A 255 -12.49 9.62 -5.53
CA ARG A 255 -13.06 10.77 -4.80
C ARG A 255 -14.09 11.46 -5.70
N GLY A 256 -15.26 11.67 -5.18
CA GLY A 256 -16.33 12.40 -5.90
C GLY A 256 -16.01 13.88 -6.09
N LEU A 257 -15.23 14.46 -5.16
CA LEU A 257 -14.69 15.82 -5.25
C LEU A 257 -13.18 15.79 -5.08
N GLY A 258 -12.44 16.10 -6.14
CA GLY A 258 -10.99 15.98 -6.19
C GLY A 258 -10.21 16.84 -5.19
N HIS A 259 -10.82 17.88 -4.63
CA HIS A 259 -10.21 18.73 -3.60
C HIS A 259 -10.41 18.22 -2.16
N ARG A 260 -11.15 17.11 -1.99
CA ARG A 260 -11.39 16.46 -0.70
C ARG A 260 -10.67 15.12 -0.64
N TYR A 261 -10.54 14.58 0.57
CA TYR A 261 -9.97 13.24 0.79
C TYR A 261 -11.03 12.15 0.84
N ASP A 262 -12.28 12.52 1.18
CA ASP A 262 -13.37 11.56 1.28
C ASP A 262 -13.70 10.90 -0.05
N GLY A 263 -13.97 9.60 0.03
CA GLY A 263 -14.18 8.78 -1.14
C GLY A 263 -14.28 7.30 -0.82
N GLU A 264 -13.84 6.47 -1.73
CA GLU A 264 -13.84 5.01 -1.57
C GLU A 264 -12.59 4.37 -2.18
N THR A 265 -12.16 3.27 -1.61
CA THR A 265 -11.07 2.46 -2.14
C THR A 265 -11.42 0.98 -2.11
N ASP A 266 -11.01 0.26 -3.15
CA ASP A 266 -11.11 -1.20 -3.19
C ASP A 266 -9.88 -1.74 -3.92
N LEU A 267 -9.19 -2.71 -3.31
CA LEU A 267 -8.02 -3.34 -3.89
C LEU A 267 -8.36 -4.48 -4.85
N LEU A 268 -9.62 -4.93 -4.83
CA LEU A 268 -10.14 -6.02 -5.64
C LEU A 268 -11.35 -5.59 -6.49
N GLY A 269 -11.60 -4.30 -6.57
CA GLY A 269 -12.78 -3.68 -7.20
C GLY A 269 -12.77 -3.66 -8.73
N GLY A 270 -12.38 -4.77 -9.36
CA GLY A 270 -12.14 -4.87 -10.80
C GLY A 270 -13.25 -4.32 -11.70
N GLY A 271 -14.51 -4.35 -11.27
CA GLY A 271 -15.64 -3.74 -12.00
C GLY A 271 -15.51 -2.23 -12.09
N ARG A 272 -15.38 -1.57 -10.93
CA ARG A 272 -15.25 -0.12 -10.82
C ARG A 272 -13.93 0.37 -11.44
N ALA A 273 -12.83 -0.33 -11.17
CA ALA A 273 -11.53 -0.01 -11.76
C ALA A 273 -11.58 -0.02 -13.30
N ARG A 274 -12.27 -0.98 -13.92
CA ARG A 274 -12.46 -0.99 -15.39
C ARG A 274 -13.25 0.22 -15.89
N GLN A 275 -14.30 0.64 -15.19
CA GLN A 275 -15.07 1.83 -15.55
C GLN A 275 -14.22 3.10 -15.47
N LEU A 276 -13.46 3.27 -14.37
CA LEU A 276 -12.58 4.42 -14.18
C LEU A 276 -11.48 4.45 -15.24
N ARG A 277 -10.89 3.29 -15.57
CA ARG A 277 -9.92 3.16 -16.64
C ARG A 277 -10.52 3.54 -18.00
N ALA A 278 -11.70 3.05 -18.34
CA ALA A 278 -12.34 3.39 -19.61
C ALA A 278 -12.65 4.89 -19.72
N THR A 279 -13.07 5.52 -18.63
CA THR A 279 -13.26 6.97 -18.56
C THR A 279 -11.94 7.70 -18.76
N PHE A 280 -10.88 7.25 -18.06
CA PHE A 280 -9.54 7.83 -18.20
C PHE A 280 -9.05 7.81 -19.66
N GLU A 281 -9.08 6.65 -20.31
CA GLU A 281 -8.58 6.50 -21.69
C GLU A 281 -9.35 7.40 -22.67
N ARG A 282 -10.67 7.51 -22.53
CA ARG A 282 -11.49 8.41 -23.36
C ARG A 282 -11.08 9.88 -23.20
N VAL A 283 -10.80 10.33 -21.98
CA VAL A 283 -10.32 11.70 -21.73
C VAL A 283 -8.88 11.85 -22.19
N TRP A 284 -8.04 10.84 -21.97
CA TRP A 284 -6.63 10.84 -22.35
C TRP A 284 -6.41 11.06 -23.85
N GLU A 285 -7.23 10.44 -24.70
CA GLU A 285 -7.12 10.57 -26.15
C GLU A 285 -7.35 12.01 -26.63
N ARG A 286 -8.18 12.78 -25.92
CA ARG A 286 -8.51 14.17 -26.25
C ARG A 286 -7.66 15.20 -25.49
N ALA A 287 -6.96 14.76 -24.48
CA ALA A 287 -6.15 15.64 -23.62
C ALA A 287 -4.86 16.09 -24.29
N ARG A 288 -4.43 17.31 -24.00
CA ARG A 288 -3.21 17.92 -24.57
C ARG A 288 -1.97 17.44 -23.80
N PRO A 289 -0.89 16.97 -24.47
CA PRO A 289 0.37 16.67 -23.82
C PRO A 289 0.94 17.90 -23.08
N CYS A 290 1.40 17.70 -21.85
CA CYS A 290 2.07 18.74 -21.05
C CYS A 290 3.59 18.64 -21.27
N SER A 291 4.10 19.22 -22.35
CA SER A 291 5.55 19.24 -22.63
C SER A 291 6.33 20.06 -21.58
N GLU A 292 5.69 21.07 -21.01
CA GLU A 292 6.24 21.98 -19.99
C GLU A 292 6.53 21.29 -18.63
N LEU A 293 5.94 20.12 -18.37
CA LEU A 293 6.21 19.32 -17.16
C LEU A 293 7.34 18.29 -17.37
N ARG A 294 7.80 18.11 -18.60
CA ARG A 294 9.01 17.32 -18.87
C ARG A 294 10.24 18.14 -18.50
N ALA A 295 11.25 17.50 -17.91
CA ALA A 295 12.54 18.14 -17.75
C ALA A 295 13.05 18.59 -19.13
N LEU A 296 13.38 19.87 -19.28
CA LEU A 296 14.24 20.30 -20.36
C LEU A 296 15.58 19.62 -20.11
N GLY A 297 15.86 18.53 -20.83
CA GLY A 297 17.15 17.87 -20.79
C GLY A 297 18.21 18.88 -21.24
N TRP A 298 19.10 19.19 -20.32
CA TRP A 298 20.37 19.83 -20.61
C TRP A 298 21.43 18.76 -20.73
#